data_fe88d7583a8a931f46ffc96d1909140e
#
_entry.id   fe88d7583a8a931f46ffc96d1909140e
#
_cell.length_a   1.000
_cell.length_b   1.000
_cell.length_c   1.000
_cell.angle_alpha   90.00
_cell.angle_beta   90.00
_cell.angle_gamma   90.00
#
_symmetry.space_group_name_H-M   'P 1'
#
loop_
_entity.id
_entity.type
_entity.pdbx_description
1 polymer ?
#
loop_
_entity_poly.entity_id
_entity_poly.type
_entity_poly.pdbx_seq_one_letter_code
_entity_poly.pdbx_strand_id
1 'polypeptide(L)'
;MMVLEKNLFVENVLPGAILRRLSDDEMAAYRAPFANAGEDRRPTLTWPRQIPIEGEPPEVVRVATDCGQWLAESRIPKLFINAEPGAILTGRQREFCRTWRNQTELTVEGIHFIQEDSPEEIGEALAAFVRSLRSL
;
A
#
# COMPACT_ATOMS: atom_id res chain seq x y z
N MET A 1 -2.18 18.02 -18.70
CA MET A 1 -2.42 17.69 -17.27
C MET A 1 -1.20 16.94 -16.75
N MET A 2 -0.59 17.36 -15.64
CA MET A 2 0.75 16.89 -15.23
C MET A 2 0.91 15.36 -15.08
N VAL A 3 -0.12 14.66 -14.61
CA VAL A 3 -0.05 13.19 -14.46
C VAL A 3 0.06 12.51 -15.82
N LEU A 4 -0.82 12.82 -16.76
CA LEU A 4 -0.85 12.16 -18.07
C LEU A 4 0.30 12.59 -18.98
N GLU A 5 0.69 13.87 -18.94
CA GLU A 5 1.72 14.41 -19.83
C GLU A 5 3.14 14.22 -19.28
N LYS A 6 3.32 14.45 -17.97
CA LYS A 6 4.64 14.46 -17.33
C LYS A 6 4.91 13.26 -16.44
N ASN A 7 4.03 12.25 -16.44
CA ASN A 7 4.15 11.05 -15.60
C ASN A 7 4.39 11.36 -14.11
N LEU A 8 3.72 12.41 -13.59
CA LEU A 8 3.96 12.95 -12.26
C LEU A 8 3.93 11.88 -11.15
N PHE A 9 3.06 10.87 -11.29
CA PHE A 9 2.96 9.81 -10.29
C PHE A 9 4.27 9.03 -10.17
N VAL A 10 4.81 8.56 -11.29
CA VAL A 10 6.07 7.76 -11.31
C VAL A 10 7.29 8.65 -11.04
N GLU A 11 7.31 9.88 -11.54
CA GLU A 11 8.49 10.74 -11.42
C GLU A 11 8.63 11.44 -10.05
N ASN A 12 7.51 11.67 -9.35
CA ASN A 12 7.52 12.44 -8.11
C ASN A 12 6.83 11.75 -6.94
N VAL A 13 5.61 11.20 -7.14
CA VAL A 13 4.85 10.63 -6.03
C VAL A 13 5.49 9.33 -5.55
N LEU A 14 5.85 8.45 -6.47
CA LEU A 14 6.49 7.17 -6.14
C LEU A 14 7.80 7.37 -5.35
N PRO A 15 8.83 8.07 -5.87
CA PRO A 15 10.08 8.23 -5.12
C PRO A 15 9.92 9.08 -3.86
N GLY A 16 8.94 9.99 -3.81
CA GLY A 16 8.64 10.76 -2.60
C GLY A 16 7.95 9.97 -1.49
N ALA A 17 7.51 8.76 -1.78
CA ALA A 17 6.83 7.86 -0.84
C ALA A 17 7.67 6.62 -0.46
N ILE A 18 8.97 6.68 -0.69
CA ILE A 18 9.99 5.67 -0.39
C ILE A 18 11.11 6.37 0.40
N LEU A 19 11.66 5.72 1.43
CA LEU A 19 12.77 6.28 2.22
C LEU A 19 14.09 6.21 1.46
N ARG A 20 14.37 5.04 0.88
CA ARG A 20 15.59 4.87 0.10
C ARG A 20 15.50 5.56 -1.26
N ARG A 21 16.63 5.84 -1.84
CA ARG A 21 16.67 6.30 -3.23
C ARG A 21 16.61 5.11 -4.18
N LEU A 22 15.66 5.14 -5.12
CA LEU A 22 15.62 4.19 -6.23
C LEU A 22 16.78 4.45 -7.21
N SER A 23 17.38 3.39 -7.73
CA SER A 23 18.38 3.45 -8.79
C SER A 23 17.75 3.84 -10.13
N ASP A 24 18.58 4.21 -11.10
CA ASP A 24 18.08 4.55 -12.44
C ASP A 24 17.44 3.34 -13.14
N ASP A 25 17.93 2.13 -12.90
CA ASP A 25 17.34 0.89 -13.45
C ASP A 25 15.98 0.58 -12.81
N GLU A 26 15.83 0.74 -11.51
CA GLU A 26 14.54 0.60 -10.82
C GLU A 26 13.54 1.62 -11.32
N MET A 27 13.95 2.88 -11.44
CA MET A 27 13.10 3.92 -12.01
C MET A 27 12.73 3.65 -13.47
N ALA A 28 13.64 3.08 -14.27
CA ALA A 28 13.36 2.67 -15.65
C ALA A 28 12.28 1.56 -15.68
N ALA A 29 12.35 0.59 -14.77
CA ALA A 29 11.34 -0.46 -14.64
C ALA A 29 9.95 0.13 -14.31
N TYR A 30 9.88 1.09 -13.39
CA TYR A 30 8.62 1.79 -13.06
C TYR A 30 8.09 2.67 -14.20
N ARG A 31 8.97 3.25 -15.03
CA ARG A 31 8.58 4.05 -16.19
C ARG A 31 8.08 3.22 -17.37
N ALA A 32 8.55 1.99 -17.51
CA ALA A 32 8.29 1.17 -18.69
C ALA A 32 6.79 0.99 -19.02
N PRO A 33 5.87 0.72 -18.06
CA PRO A 33 4.45 0.62 -18.35
C PRO A 33 3.79 1.95 -18.74
N PHE A 34 4.43 3.08 -18.47
CA PHE A 34 3.92 4.45 -18.63
C PHE A 34 4.77 5.29 -19.58
N ALA A 35 5.46 4.65 -20.55
CA ALA A 35 6.38 5.30 -21.46
C ALA A 35 5.67 6.35 -22.33
N ASN A 36 4.48 6.03 -22.86
CA ASN A 36 3.73 6.95 -23.71
C ASN A 36 2.87 7.89 -22.87
N ALA A 37 2.92 9.17 -23.22
CA ALA A 37 2.05 10.17 -22.61
C ALA A 37 0.58 9.93 -23.00
N GLY A 38 -0.34 10.37 -22.14
CA GLY A 38 -1.79 10.25 -22.40
C GLY A 38 -2.39 9.00 -21.74
N GLU A 39 -3.09 8.18 -22.52
CA GLU A 39 -3.95 7.12 -21.98
C GLU A 39 -3.21 5.98 -21.30
N ASP A 40 -2.00 5.66 -21.69
CA ASP A 40 -1.17 4.65 -21.00
C ASP A 40 -0.93 4.99 -19.52
N ARG A 41 -0.96 6.30 -19.20
CA ARG A 41 -0.81 6.82 -17.84
C ARG A 41 -2.14 7.03 -17.10
N ARG A 42 -3.27 6.69 -17.72
CA ARG A 42 -4.61 6.85 -17.12
C ARG A 42 -4.75 6.14 -15.77
N PRO A 43 -4.22 4.93 -15.56
CA PRO A 43 -4.33 4.24 -14.27
C PRO A 43 -3.73 5.04 -13.12
N THR A 44 -2.59 5.71 -13.33
CA THR A 44 -1.91 6.52 -12.31
C THR A 44 -2.68 7.80 -11.93
N LEU A 45 -3.65 8.21 -12.73
CA LEU A 45 -4.56 9.30 -12.42
C LEU A 45 -5.86 8.82 -11.77
N THR A 46 -6.45 7.74 -12.32
CA THR A 46 -7.78 7.30 -11.90
C THR A 46 -7.76 6.53 -10.59
N TRP A 47 -6.75 5.68 -10.38
CA TRP A 47 -6.61 4.91 -9.15
C TRP A 47 -6.57 5.79 -7.88
N PRO A 48 -5.70 6.81 -7.75
CA PRO A 48 -5.67 7.64 -6.55
C PRO A 48 -6.98 8.38 -6.28
N ARG A 49 -7.77 8.66 -7.31
CA ARG A 49 -9.08 9.30 -7.19
C ARG A 49 -10.16 8.40 -6.60
N GLN A 50 -9.89 7.09 -6.49
CA GLN A 50 -10.79 6.15 -5.84
C GLN A 50 -10.48 5.97 -4.36
N ILE A 51 -9.44 6.61 -3.83
CA ILE A 51 -9.17 6.59 -2.40
C ILE A 51 -10.32 7.31 -1.67
N PRO A 52 -11.00 6.65 -0.72
CA PRO A 52 -12.21 7.19 -0.08
C PRO A 52 -11.86 8.30 0.93
N ILE A 53 -11.70 9.51 0.42
CA ILE A 53 -11.41 10.71 1.21
C ILE A 53 -12.71 11.50 1.41
N GLU A 54 -12.97 11.93 2.64
CA GLU A 54 -14.16 12.74 3.00
C GLU A 54 -15.51 12.11 2.59
N GLY A 55 -15.55 10.78 2.51
CA GLY A 55 -16.79 10.07 2.16
C GLY A 55 -17.01 9.83 0.67
N GLU A 56 -16.05 10.20 -0.18
CA GLU A 56 -16.15 10.07 -1.64
C GLU A 56 -15.03 9.18 -2.20
N PRO A 57 -15.31 8.31 -3.22
CA PRO A 57 -16.64 7.95 -3.74
C PRO A 57 -17.45 7.09 -2.75
N PRO A 58 -18.76 7.29 -2.59
CA PRO A 58 -19.56 6.64 -1.54
C PRO A 58 -19.64 5.11 -1.67
N GLU A 59 -19.60 4.59 -2.88
CA GLU A 59 -19.56 3.13 -3.12
C GLU A 59 -18.25 2.52 -2.62
N VAL A 60 -17.11 3.22 -2.76
CA VAL A 60 -15.81 2.76 -2.26
C VAL A 60 -15.76 2.85 -0.74
N VAL A 61 -16.28 3.94 -0.16
CA VAL A 61 -16.42 4.10 1.30
C VAL A 61 -17.20 2.93 1.91
N ARG A 62 -18.35 2.58 1.30
CA ARG A 62 -19.16 1.45 1.77
C ARG A 62 -18.39 0.14 1.74
N VAL A 63 -17.77 -0.19 0.60
CA VAL A 63 -16.98 -1.42 0.47
C VAL A 63 -15.83 -1.46 1.46
N ALA A 64 -15.09 -0.37 1.63
CA ALA A 64 -13.98 -0.28 2.59
C ALA A 64 -14.48 -0.46 4.04
N THR A 65 -15.63 0.14 4.38
CA THR A 65 -16.24 0.01 5.70
C THR A 65 -16.68 -1.42 5.99
N ASP A 66 -17.43 -2.03 5.06
CA ASP A 66 -17.95 -3.39 5.20
C ASP A 66 -16.79 -4.41 5.31
N CYS A 67 -15.76 -4.28 4.47
CA CYS A 67 -14.57 -5.12 4.53
C CYS A 67 -13.80 -4.93 5.85
N GLY A 68 -13.65 -3.69 6.32
CA GLY A 68 -12.97 -3.38 7.57
C GLY A 68 -13.69 -3.99 8.78
N GLN A 69 -15.03 -3.89 8.85
CA GLN A 69 -15.82 -4.49 9.90
C GLN A 69 -15.73 -6.01 9.87
N TRP A 70 -15.88 -6.62 8.69
CA TRP A 70 -15.75 -8.06 8.54
C TRP A 70 -14.38 -8.57 8.98
N LEU A 71 -13.30 -7.87 8.61
CA LEU A 71 -11.94 -8.22 9.03
C LEU A 71 -11.76 -8.09 10.55
N ALA A 72 -12.34 -7.07 11.17
CA ALA A 72 -12.26 -6.86 12.62
C ALA A 72 -12.92 -8.01 13.40
N GLU A 73 -14.05 -8.54 12.91
CA GLU A 73 -14.80 -9.62 13.54
C GLU A 73 -14.28 -11.02 13.17
N SER A 74 -13.70 -11.15 12.01
CA SER A 74 -13.23 -12.42 11.46
C SER A 74 -12.11 -13.04 12.28
N ARG A 75 -12.17 -14.37 12.45
CA ARG A 75 -11.12 -15.17 13.09
C ARG A 75 -10.06 -15.69 12.09
N ILE A 76 -10.13 -15.33 10.83
CA ILE A 76 -9.08 -15.71 9.89
C ILE A 76 -7.73 -15.16 10.38
N PRO A 77 -6.64 -15.92 10.24
CA PRO A 77 -5.31 -15.41 10.55
C PRO A 77 -4.97 -14.21 9.66
N LYS A 78 -4.37 -13.19 10.25
CA LYS A 78 -3.96 -11.96 9.56
C LYS A 78 -2.50 -11.63 9.88
N LEU A 79 -1.77 -11.17 8.89
CA LEU A 79 -0.46 -10.53 9.06
C LEU A 79 -0.64 -9.05 8.78
N PHE A 80 -0.41 -8.22 9.78
CA PHE A 80 -0.38 -6.77 9.66
C PHE A 80 1.06 -6.29 9.60
N ILE A 81 1.46 -5.71 8.47
CA ILE A 81 2.77 -5.11 8.30
C ILE A 81 2.62 -3.60 8.48
N ASN A 82 3.05 -3.11 9.62
CA ASN A 82 3.04 -1.70 9.98
C ASN A 82 4.32 -1.02 9.50
N ALA A 83 4.24 0.23 9.07
CA ALA A 83 5.38 1.04 8.66
C ALA A 83 5.73 2.11 9.70
N GLU A 84 7.02 2.28 9.97
CA GLU A 84 7.57 3.42 10.72
C GLU A 84 8.60 4.17 9.86
N PRO A 85 8.49 5.50 9.71
CA PRO A 85 7.47 6.39 10.28
C PRO A 85 6.07 6.21 9.70
N GLY A 86 5.93 5.58 8.52
CA GLY A 86 4.67 5.45 7.84
C GLY A 86 4.13 6.79 7.29
N ALA A 87 3.11 6.72 6.43
CA ALA A 87 2.48 7.93 5.89
C ALA A 87 0.96 7.86 5.88
N ILE A 88 0.37 6.87 5.21
CA ILE A 88 -1.08 6.80 4.99
C ILE A 88 -1.78 6.01 6.10
N LEU A 89 -1.30 4.78 6.36
CA LEU A 89 -1.86 3.93 7.41
C LEU A 89 -1.24 4.30 8.77
N THR A 90 -1.64 5.45 9.31
CA THR A 90 -1.16 5.99 10.58
C THR A 90 -2.31 6.41 11.48
N GLY A 91 -2.03 6.79 12.73
CA GLY A 91 -3.05 7.31 13.65
C GLY A 91 -4.25 6.37 13.77
N ARG A 92 -5.46 6.91 13.59
CA ARG A 92 -6.73 6.20 13.79
C ARG A 92 -6.88 4.97 12.89
N GLN A 93 -6.40 5.02 11.65
CA GLN A 93 -6.47 3.90 10.71
C GLN A 93 -5.59 2.74 11.19
N ARG A 94 -4.39 3.02 11.65
CA ARG A 94 -3.47 2.04 12.23
C ARG A 94 -4.07 1.42 13.49
N GLU A 95 -4.57 2.23 14.41
CA GLU A 95 -5.22 1.74 15.64
C GLU A 95 -6.44 0.88 15.33
N PHE A 96 -7.24 1.23 14.34
CA PHE A 96 -8.36 0.38 13.90
C PHE A 96 -7.88 -0.98 13.39
N CYS A 97 -6.84 -1.04 12.55
CA CYS A 97 -6.26 -2.31 12.12
C CYS A 97 -5.76 -3.16 13.30
N ARG A 98 -5.19 -2.53 14.33
CA ARG A 98 -4.71 -3.22 15.54
C ARG A 98 -5.82 -3.85 16.38
N THR A 99 -7.07 -3.42 16.21
CA THR A 99 -8.23 -4.05 16.89
C THR A 99 -8.66 -5.39 16.27
N TRP A 100 -8.16 -5.72 15.10
CA TRP A 100 -8.57 -6.92 14.38
C TRP A 100 -8.12 -8.20 15.09
N ARG A 101 -9.04 -9.17 15.21
CA ARG A 101 -8.78 -10.43 15.89
C ARG A 101 -7.83 -11.33 15.08
N ASN A 102 -7.13 -12.21 15.79
CA ASN A 102 -6.25 -13.23 15.20
C ASN A 102 -5.24 -12.62 14.23
N GLN A 103 -4.50 -11.63 14.70
CA GLN A 103 -3.54 -10.86 13.94
C GLN A 103 -2.15 -10.97 14.55
N THR A 104 -1.16 -11.11 13.69
CA THR A 104 0.26 -10.92 13.99
C THR A 104 0.71 -9.59 13.39
N GLU A 105 1.34 -8.73 14.16
CA GLU A 105 1.89 -7.46 13.67
C GLU A 105 3.42 -7.57 13.54
N LEU A 106 3.94 -7.05 12.42
CA LEU A 106 5.35 -6.74 12.20
C LEU A 106 5.47 -5.25 11.90
N THR A 107 6.43 -4.57 12.50
CA THR A 107 6.79 -3.20 12.13
C THR A 107 8.08 -3.20 11.33
N VAL A 108 8.06 -2.54 10.17
CA VAL A 108 9.21 -2.37 9.29
C VAL A 108 9.49 -0.88 9.05
N GLU A 109 10.71 -0.57 8.64
CA GLU A 109 11.07 0.79 8.23
C GLU A 109 10.43 1.10 6.87
N GLY A 110 9.81 2.30 6.74
CA GLY A 110 9.21 2.69 5.47
C GLY A 110 8.19 3.81 5.58
N ILE A 111 7.78 4.35 4.43
CA ILE A 111 6.77 5.42 4.34
C ILE A 111 5.45 4.86 3.82
N HIS A 112 5.36 4.59 2.52
CA HIS A 112 4.13 4.11 1.86
C HIS A 112 4.37 2.89 0.98
N PHE A 113 5.38 2.95 0.10
CA PHE A 113 5.78 1.81 -0.72
C PHE A 113 6.83 0.98 0.04
N ILE A 114 6.41 0.45 1.18
CA ILE A 114 7.28 -0.23 2.16
C ILE A 114 8.00 -1.47 1.62
N GLN A 115 7.48 -2.09 0.55
CA GLN A 115 8.14 -3.19 -0.14
C GLN A 115 9.44 -2.75 -0.85
N GLU A 116 9.61 -1.45 -1.07
CA GLU A 116 10.85 -0.88 -1.58
C GLU A 116 11.86 -0.58 -0.48
N ASP A 117 11.37 -0.28 0.72
CA ASP A 117 12.23 0.07 1.86
C ASP A 117 12.67 -1.17 2.64
N SER A 118 11.78 -2.13 2.87
CA SER A 118 12.01 -3.32 3.72
C SER A 118 11.58 -4.63 3.04
N PRO A 119 12.08 -4.95 1.83
CA PRO A 119 11.64 -6.14 1.09
C PRO A 119 11.99 -7.46 1.77
N GLU A 120 13.14 -7.54 2.42
CA GLU A 120 13.63 -8.77 3.06
C GLU A 120 12.81 -9.10 4.29
N GLU A 121 12.61 -8.16 5.20
CA GLU A 121 11.81 -8.31 6.42
C GLU A 121 10.36 -8.67 6.10
N ILE A 122 9.78 -8.02 5.09
CA ILE A 122 8.42 -8.31 4.61
C ILE A 122 8.36 -9.73 4.03
N GLY A 123 9.33 -10.10 3.21
CA GLY A 123 9.41 -11.43 2.60
C GLY A 123 9.55 -12.55 3.62
N GLU A 124 10.41 -12.36 4.61
CA GLU A 124 10.62 -13.33 5.70
C GLU A 124 9.36 -13.49 6.57
N ALA A 125 8.73 -12.38 6.95
CA ALA A 125 7.51 -12.39 7.75
C ALA A 125 6.35 -13.07 7.00
N LEU A 126 6.18 -12.77 5.72
CA LEU A 126 5.17 -13.39 4.88
C LEU A 126 5.41 -14.90 4.73
N ALA A 127 6.65 -15.31 4.51
CA ALA A 127 7.01 -16.72 4.42
C ALA A 127 6.77 -17.46 5.74
N ALA A 128 7.10 -16.85 6.89
CA ALA A 128 6.83 -17.41 8.21
C ALA A 128 5.32 -17.54 8.47
N PHE A 129 4.55 -16.49 8.14
CA PHE A 129 3.10 -16.49 8.26
C PHE A 129 2.45 -17.60 7.43
N VAL A 130 2.82 -17.74 6.15
CA VAL A 130 2.30 -18.82 5.29
C VAL A 130 2.64 -20.21 5.83
N ARG A 131 3.85 -20.41 6.38
CA ARG A 131 4.22 -21.68 7.03
C ARG A 131 3.34 -21.96 8.24
N SER A 132 3.04 -20.96 9.07
CA SER A 132 2.20 -21.15 10.25
C SER A 132 0.77 -21.58 9.91
N LEU A 133 0.22 -21.14 8.77
CA LEU A 133 -1.12 -21.53 8.30
C LEU A 133 -1.21 -23.01 7.90
N ARG A 134 -0.09 -23.60 7.47
CA ARG A 134 -0.04 -25.04 7.09
C ARG A 134 0.04 -25.97 8.27
N SER A 135 0.24 -25.43 9.46
CA SER A 135 0.35 -26.19 10.72
C SER A 135 -0.95 -26.18 11.53
N LEU A 136 -1.99 -25.50 11.04
CA LEU A 136 -3.34 -25.47 11.59
C LEU A 136 -4.23 -26.51 10.92
#